data_54f827aa72faacc6f5d29a1ba7e48bb4
#
_entry.id   54f827aa72faacc6f5d29a1ba7e48bb4
#
_cell.length_a   1.000
_cell.length_b   1.000
_cell.length_c   1.000
_cell.angle_alpha   90.00
_cell.angle_beta   90.00
_cell.angle_gamma   90.00
#
_symmetry.space_group_name_H-M   'P 1'
#
loop_
_entity.id
_entity.type
_entity.pdbx_description
1 polymer ?
#
loop_
_entity_poly.entity_id
_entity_poly.type
_entity_poly.pdbx_seq_one_letter_code
_entity_poly.pdbx_strand_id
1 'polypeptide(L)' 'MKTEELLEKYFDGQTTCEEERALRRFFASDQVPEHLEVYRPLFACID' A
#
# COMPACT_ATOMS: atom_id res chain seq x y z
N MET A 1 8.69 2.63 9.88
CA MET A 1 8.66 1.91 8.61
C MET A 1 8.09 2.81 7.54
N LYS A 2 8.73 2.86 6.39
CA LYS A 2 8.28 3.76 5.35
C LYS A 2 7.38 3.04 4.37
N THR A 3 6.30 3.70 4.01
CA THR A 3 5.34 3.12 3.07
C THR A 3 6.01 2.79 1.74
N GLU A 4 6.93 3.63 1.31
CA GLU A 4 7.60 3.40 0.03
C GLU A 4 8.40 2.11 0.06
N GLU A 5 9.01 1.79 1.20
CA GLU A 5 9.72 0.53 1.32
C GLU A 5 8.77 -0.65 1.25
N LEU A 6 7.61 -0.52 1.88
CA LEU A 6 6.60 -1.56 1.81
C LEU A 6 6.10 -1.75 0.38
N LEU A 7 5.95 -0.65 -0.35
CA LEU A 7 5.52 -0.73 -1.73
C LEU A 7 6.54 -1.50 -2.57
N GLU A 8 7.82 -1.22 -2.37
CA GLU A 8 8.86 -1.94 -3.11
C GLU A 8 8.80 -3.42 -2.79
N LYS A 9 8.62 -3.76 -1.53
CA LYS A 9 8.49 -5.16 -1.14
C LYS A 9 7.27 -5.78 -1.79
N TYR A 10 6.19 -5.03 -1.86
CA TYR A 10 4.97 -5.54 -2.47
C TYR A 10 5.19 -5.88 -3.93
N PHE A 11 5.87 -5.00 -4.67
CA PHE A 11 6.12 -5.24 -6.08
C PHE A 11 7.08 -6.40 -6.29
N ASP A 12 7.94 -6.66 -5.30
CA ASP A 12 8.84 -7.80 -5.35
C ASP A 12 8.18 -9.10 -4.89
N GLY A 13 6.94 -9.01 -4.40
CA GLY A 13 6.27 -10.17 -3.86
C GLY A 13 6.82 -10.61 -2.52
N GLN A 14 7.40 -9.69 -1.76
CA GLN A 14 8.06 -10.02 -0.51
C GLN A 14 7.27 -9.60 0.72
N THR A 15 6.07 -9.09 0.54
CA THR A 15 5.28 -8.63 1.68
C THR A 15 4.57 -9.78 2.34
N THR A 16 4.41 -9.67 3.67
CA THR A 16 3.60 -10.60 4.42
C THR A 16 2.15 -10.13 4.40
N CYS A 17 1.25 -11.00 4.89
CA CYS A 17 -0.16 -10.64 4.95
C CYS A 17 -0.38 -9.40 5.82
N GLU A 18 0.38 -9.29 6.90
CA GLU A 18 0.25 -8.15 7.79
C GLU A 18 0.70 -6.86 7.09
N GLU A 19 1.77 -6.97 6.33
CA GLU A 19 2.27 -5.81 5.60
C GLU A 19 1.28 -5.37 4.52
N GLU A 20 0.66 -6.33 3.86
CA GLU A 20 -0.36 -5.99 2.87
C GLU A 20 -1.55 -5.31 3.50
N ARG A 21 -1.96 -5.76 4.68
CA ARG A 21 -3.06 -5.13 5.39
C ARG A 21 -2.71 -3.69 5.75
N ALA A 22 -1.48 -3.48 6.20
CA ALA A 22 -1.04 -2.13 6.54
C ALA A 22 -1.09 -1.22 5.32
N LEU A 23 -0.67 -1.74 4.17
CA LEU A 23 -0.73 -0.97 2.94
C LEU A 23 -2.17 -0.63 2.56
N ARG A 24 -3.07 -1.60 2.67
CA ARG A 24 -4.47 -1.35 2.36
C ARG A 24 -5.06 -0.28 3.25
N ARG A 25 -4.77 -0.34 4.54
CA ARG A 25 -5.24 0.66 5.47
C ARG A 25 -4.70 2.03 5.13
N PHE A 26 -3.40 2.07 4.83
CA PHE A 26 -2.79 3.34 4.51
C PHE A 26 -3.44 3.96 3.28
N PHE A 27 -3.64 3.19 2.23
CA PHE A 27 -4.20 3.73 1.00
C PHE A 27 -5.70 3.96 1.08
N ALA A 28 -6.34 3.44 2.10
CA ALA A 28 -7.75 3.71 2.33
C ALA A 28 -7.96 4.98 3.15
N SER A 29 -6.90 5.52 3.75
CA SER A 29 -7.00 6.71 4.56
C SER A 29 -6.86 7.95 3.69
N ASP A 30 -7.08 9.12 4.32
CA ASP A 30 -6.93 10.39 3.62
C ASP A 30 -5.51 10.92 3.67
N GLN A 31 -4.59 10.12 4.19
CA GLN A 31 -3.23 10.57 4.41
C GLN A 31 -2.27 10.12 3.33
N VAL A 32 -2.80 9.71 2.20
CA VAL A 32 -1.97 9.24 1.10
C VAL A 32 -1.35 10.44 0.38
N PRO A 33 -0.02 10.51 0.29
CA PRO A 33 0.62 11.59 -0.46
C PRO A 33 0.23 11.56 -1.92
N GLU A 34 0.32 12.72 -2.55
CA GLU A 34 -0.08 12.84 -3.94
C GLU A 34 0.70 11.89 -4.85
N HIS A 35 1.99 11.74 -4.60
CA HIS A 35 2.81 10.91 -5.46
C HIS A 35 2.51 9.41 -5.30
N LEU A 36 1.80 9.04 -4.24
CA LEU A 36 1.43 7.64 -4.01
C LEU A 36 -0.03 7.37 -4.37
N GLU A 37 -0.79 8.40 -4.70
CA GLU A 37 -2.19 8.21 -5.01
C GLU A 37 -2.41 7.36 -6.25
N VAL A 38 -1.43 7.32 -7.14
CA VAL A 38 -1.53 6.50 -8.34
C VAL A 38 -1.61 5.01 -8.00
N TYR A 39 -1.18 4.64 -6.79
CA TYR A 39 -1.21 3.25 -6.36
C TYR A 39 -2.49 2.88 -5.62
N ARG A 40 -3.35 3.84 -5.35
CA ARG A 40 -4.58 3.57 -4.62
C ARG A 40 -5.41 2.47 -5.27
N PRO A 41 -5.58 2.46 -6.59
CA PRO A 41 -6.39 1.40 -7.21
C PRO A 41 -5.84 0.00 -6.98
N LEU A 42 -4.53 -0.10 -6.76
CA LEU A 42 -3.93 -1.41 -6.50
C LEU A 42 -4.40 -1.99 -5.18
N PHE A 43 -4.70 -1.13 -4.22
CA PHE A 43 -5.06 -1.55 -2.86
C PHE A 43 -6.52 -1.27 -2.54
N ALA A 44 -7.23 -0.63 -3.44
CA ALA A 44 -8.64 -0.34 -3.24
C ALA A 44 -9.50 -1.47 -3.76
N CYS A 45 -9.01 -2.67 -3.63
CA CYS A 45 -9.73 -3.83 -4.11
C CYS A 45 -10.95 -4.07 -3.24
N ILE A 46 -12.10 -4.11 -3.86
CA ILE A 46 -13.35 -4.36 -3.15
C ILE A 46 -13.64 -5.84 -3.29
N ASP A 47 -13.65 -6.49 -2.18
CA ASP A 47 -13.95 -7.91 -2.20
C ASP A 47 -15.41 -8.18 -2.01
#